data_da4f5c5a41e1e05d99464b73c397633c
#
_entry.id   da4f5c5a41e1e05d99464b73c397633c
#
_cell.length_a   1.000
_cell.length_b   1.000
_cell.length_c   1.000
_cell.angle_alpha   90.00
_cell.angle_beta   90.00
_cell.angle_gamma   90.00
#
_symmetry.space_group_name_H-M   'P 1'
#
loop_
_entity.id
_entity.type
_entity.pdbx_description
1 polymer ?
#
loop_
_entity_poly.entity_id
_entity_poly.type
_entity_poly.pdbx_seq_one_letter_code
_entity_poly.pdbx_strand_id
1 'polypeptide(L)'
;MDIEKLILDAASRGASDIHLTVGLPAVLRIDGALTDLDSGVLTQVELEEATLALAGERELDELRRTGENDFAATIGGSVRLRCNIYHQSRHTAMALRLLPVNIPTAEQLGLPSVIIQQAEKPHGLVIVTGPTGSGKSSTLAALIDHINRTERRHIITLENPIEYVHPRVRSVINQREIGVDTESFASGLRAALRQDPDVILVGEMRDLETISTAITAAETGHLVFGTLHTKGAASTVDRMIDVFPAEQQGQIRVQLADVLECVVSQTLLPRNAGGRIAAFEIMTGTSAVRSLIRQNKAYQLSSTMQTGRNQGMQLMDDALAELVRSGEVDMNTAAAKSDDADAFRAQFF
;
A
#
# COMPACT_ATOMS: atom_id res chain seq x y z
N MET A 1 -29.28 17.10 -2.73
CA MET A 1 -28.08 16.95 -3.64
C MET A 1 -28.01 15.52 -4.17
N ASP A 2 -27.81 15.33 -5.49
CA ASP A 2 -27.57 13.99 -6.07
C ASP A 2 -26.10 13.63 -5.91
N ILE A 3 -25.78 12.86 -4.87
CA ILE A 3 -24.40 12.51 -4.50
C ILE A 3 -23.76 11.56 -5.52
N GLU A 4 -24.53 10.65 -6.15
CA GLU A 4 -23.99 9.75 -7.17
C GLU A 4 -23.54 10.52 -8.42
N LYS A 5 -24.36 11.48 -8.87
CA LYS A 5 -24.04 12.33 -10.00
C LYS A 5 -22.82 13.21 -9.72
N LEU A 6 -22.70 13.75 -8.50
CA LEU A 6 -21.54 14.53 -8.07
C LEU A 6 -20.25 13.69 -8.12
N ILE A 7 -20.28 12.46 -7.62
CA ILE A 7 -19.14 11.55 -7.61
C ILE A 7 -18.72 11.19 -9.04
N LEU A 8 -19.66 10.88 -9.91
CA LEU A 8 -19.39 10.56 -11.32
C LEU A 8 -18.79 11.77 -12.09
N ASP A 9 -19.29 12.98 -11.82
CA ASP A 9 -18.74 14.21 -12.39
C ASP A 9 -17.32 14.48 -11.88
N ALA A 10 -17.08 14.35 -10.58
CA ALA A 10 -15.74 14.46 -9.99
C ALA A 10 -14.75 13.47 -10.59
N ALA A 11 -15.16 12.20 -10.77
CA ALA A 11 -14.35 11.17 -11.40
C ALA A 11 -14.01 11.53 -12.85
N SER A 12 -14.97 12.03 -13.62
CA SER A 12 -14.77 12.45 -15.00
C SER A 12 -13.79 13.62 -15.17
N ARG A 13 -13.69 14.46 -14.15
CA ARG A 13 -12.75 15.61 -14.07
C ARG A 13 -11.36 15.21 -13.54
N GLY A 14 -11.15 13.94 -13.19
CA GLY A 14 -9.88 13.48 -12.63
C GLY A 14 -9.63 13.93 -11.19
N ALA A 15 -10.69 14.23 -10.44
CA ALA A 15 -10.54 14.56 -9.02
C ALA A 15 -10.00 13.38 -8.22
N SER A 16 -9.12 13.65 -7.26
CA SER A 16 -8.64 12.65 -6.30
C SER A 16 -9.50 12.56 -5.06
N ASP A 17 -10.04 13.70 -4.60
CA ASP A 17 -10.85 13.78 -3.39
C ASP A 17 -12.01 14.76 -3.59
N ILE A 18 -13.11 14.52 -2.84
CA ILE A 18 -14.28 15.39 -2.76
C ILE A 18 -14.47 15.76 -1.29
N HIS A 19 -14.60 17.04 -0.98
CA HIS A 19 -14.88 17.53 0.36
C HIS A 19 -16.25 18.19 0.39
N LEU A 20 -17.11 17.71 1.28
CA LEU A 20 -18.48 18.20 1.47
C LEU A 20 -18.64 18.69 2.90
N THR A 21 -18.94 19.99 3.05
CA THR A 21 -19.08 20.66 4.34
C THR A 21 -20.23 21.63 4.31
N VAL A 22 -21.06 21.68 5.35
CA VAL A 22 -22.16 22.63 5.48
C VAL A 22 -21.64 24.06 5.40
N GLY A 23 -22.31 24.90 4.60
CA GLY A 23 -21.95 26.31 4.44
C GLY A 23 -20.89 26.57 3.36
N LEU A 24 -20.40 25.53 2.67
CA LEU A 24 -19.49 25.65 1.54
C LEU A 24 -20.08 24.97 0.30
N PRO A 25 -19.67 25.33 -0.92
CA PRO A 25 -19.93 24.50 -2.09
C PRO A 25 -19.20 23.15 -1.97
N ALA A 26 -19.52 22.18 -2.82
CA ALA A 26 -18.72 20.96 -2.94
C ALA A 26 -17.32 21.35 -3.46
N VAL A 27 -16.27 20.83 -2.83
CA VAL A 27 -14.87 21.15 -3.18
C VAL A 27 -14.21 19.90 -3.72
N LEU A 28 -13.62 19.96 -4.90
CA LEU A 28 -12.82 18.89 -5.50
C LEU A 28 -11.33 19.15 -5.30
N ARG A 29 -10.56 18.09 -5.15
CA ARG A 29 -9.10 18.13 -5.30
C ARG A 29 -8.72 17.61 -6.68
N ILE A 30 -8.22 18.48 -7.54
CA ILE A 30 -7.78 18.14 -8.90
C ILE A 30 -6.31 18.54 -9.02
N ASP A 31 -5.43 17.63 -9.43
CA ASP A 31 -3.98 17.85 -9.54
C ASP A 31 -3.34 18.45 -8.29
N GLY A 32 -3.87 18.07 -7.11
CA GLY A 32 -3.42 18.54 -5.80
C GLY A 32 -4.03 19.87 -5.34
N ALA A 33 -4.66 20.64 -6.22
CA ALA A 33 -5.31 21.91 -5.90
C ALA A 33 -6.78 21.71 -5.52
N LEU A 34 -7.27 22.52 -4.56
CA LEU A 34 -8.69 22.56 -4.21
C LEU A 34 -9.43 23.50 -5.17
N THR A 35 -10.54 23.03 -5.70
CA THR A 35 -11.39 23.75 -6.67
C THR A 35 -12.85 23.66 -6.24
N ASP A 36 -13.50 24.79 -6.05
CA ASP A 36 -14.92 24.84 -5.72
C ASP A 36 -15.76 24.46 -6.95
N LEU A 37 -16.81 23.67 -6.72
CA LEU A 37 -17.83 23.44 -7.74
C LEU A 37 -18.88 24.55 -7.70
N ASP A 38 -19.38 24.93 -8.85
CA ASP A 38 -20.54 25.85 -8.96
C ASP A 38 -21.85 25.05 -8.65
N SER A 39 -21.95 24.54 -7.43
CA SER A 39 -23.05 23.69 -6.97
C SER A 39 -23.97 24.37 -5.95
N GLY A 40 -23.71 25.64 -5.63
CA GLY A 40 -24.34 26.29 -4.49
C GLY A 40 -23.78 25.83 -3.15
N VAL A 41 -24.20 26.51 -2.08
CA VAL A 41 -23.76 26.20 -0.71
C VAL A 41 -24.54 25.02 -0.16
N LEU A 42 -23.81 24.03 0.34
CA LEU A 42 -24.42 22.81 0.90
C LEU A 42 -25.13 23.08 2.22
N THR A 43 -26.31 22.51 2.35
CA THR A 43 -27.12 22.57 3.57
C THR A 43 -26.93 21.31 4.41
N GLN A 44 -27.29 21.36 5.70
CA GLN A 44 -27.29 20.21 6.59
C GLN A 44 -28.17 19.06 6.04
N VAL A 45 -29.36 19.39 5.52
CA VAL A 45 -30.30 18.40 4.98
C VAL A 45 -29.70 17.65 3.79
N GLU A 46 -29.05 18.38 2.86
CA GLU A 46 -28.41 17.76 1.69
C GLU A 46 -27.26 16.84 2.07
N LEU A 47 -26.48 17.17 3.13
CA LEU A 47 -25.41 16.30 3.61
C LEU A 47 -25.94 15.07 4.36
N GLU A 48 -27.03 15.21 5.11
CA GLU A 48 -27.71 14.06 5.74
C GLU A 48 -28.25 13.09 4.69
N GLU A 49 -28.91 13.61 3.65
CA GLU A 49 -29.40 12.81 2.52
C GLU A 49 -28.24 12.11 1.78
N ALA A 50 -27.15 12.83 1.53
CA ALA A 50 -25.96 12.26 0.89
C ALA A 50 -25.29 11.16 1.76
N THR A 51 -25.27 11.37 3.08
CA THR A 51 -24.76 10.38 4.02
C THR A 51 -25.62 9.10 3.98
N LEU A 52 -26.95 9.25 4.01
CA LEU A 52 -27.89 8.12 3.91
C LEU A 52 -27.76 7.37 2.58
N ALA A 53 -27.46 8.06 1.49
CA ALA A 53 -27.31 7.44 0.18
C ALA A 53 -25.99 6.66 0.02
N LEU A 54 -24.92 7.07 0.72
CA LEU A 54 -23.61 6.45 0.63
C LEU A 54 -23.35 5.40 1.71
N ALA A 55 -23.83 5.64 2.93
CA ALA A 55 -23.61 4.81 4.10
C ALA A 55 -24.79 3.87 4.34
N GLY A 56 -24.51 2.64 4.75
CA GLY A 56 -25.52 1.73 5.27
C GLY A 56 -25.90 2.04 6.72
N GLU A 57 -26.87 1.32 7.26
CA GLU A 57 -27.33 1.50 8.65
C GLU A 57 -26.20 1.33 9.67
N ARG A 58 -25.30 0.36 9.44
CA ARG A 58 -24.13 0.09 10.29
C ARG A 58 -23.19 1.30 10.34
N GLU A 59 -22.88 1.88 9.20
CA GLU A 59 -21.98 3.04 9.08
C GLU A 59 -22.58 4.27 9.76
N LEU A 60 -23.89 4.45 9.67
CA LEU A 60 -24.62 5.53 10.37
C LEU A 60 -24.62 5.34 11.88
N ASP A 61 -24.80 4.11 12.36
CA ASP A 61 -24.78 3.81 13.79
C ASP A 61 -23.38 4.05 14.37
N GLU A 62 -22.32 3.70 13.63
CA GLU A 62 -20.95 4.01 14.03
C GLU A 62 -20.70 5.52 14.09
N LEU A 63 -21.12 6.29 13.07
CA LEU A 63 -21.04 7.74 13.08
C LEU A 63 -21.76 8.36 14.30
N ARG A 64 -22.95 7.87 14.62
CA ARG A 64 -23.71 8.34 15.81
C ARG A 64 -22.99 8.05 17.11
N ARG A 65 -22.32 6.90 17.20
CA ARG A 65 -21.64 6.41 18.40
C ARG A 65 -20.30 7.08 18.64
N THR A 66 -19.50 7.31 17.59
CA THR A 66 -18.10 7.74 17.68
C THR A 66 -17.87 9.18 17.20
N GLY A 67 -18.79 9.71 16.38
CA GLY A 67 -18.64 11.02 15.73
C GLY A 67 -17.91 10.98 14.38
N GLU A 68 -17.42 9.79 13.98
CA GLU A 68 -16.74 9.59 12.69
C GLU A 68 -16.87 8.13 12.23
N ASN A 69 -16.78 7.88 10.93
CA ASN A 69 -16.66 6.54 10.39
C ASN A 69 -15.92 6.54 9.04
N ASP A 70 -15.06 5.53 8.85
CA ASP A 70 -14.38 5.20 7.59
C ASP A 70 -15.00 3.95 6.96
N PHE A 71 -15.36 4.03 5.68
CA PHE A 71 -15.87 2.88 4.93
C PHE A 71 -15.58 3.02 3.44
N ALA A 72 -15.73 1.92 2.69
CA ALA A 72 -15.63 1.95 1.23
C ALA A 72 -17.03 1.89 0.61
N ALA A 73 -17.24 2.60 -0.50
CA ALA A 73 -18.45 2.56 -1.30
C ALA A 73 -18.11 2.38 -2.80
N THR A 74 -19.07 1.81 -3.55
CA THR A 74 -18.95 1.70 -5.01
C THR A 74 -20.18 2.31 -5.65
N ILE A 75 -19.97 3.30 -6.51
CA ILE A 75 -21.02 4.09 -7.17
C ILE A 75 -21.07 3.73 -8.65
N GLY A 76 -22.29 3.52 -9.15
CA GLY A 76 -22.54 3.17 -10.57
C GLY A 76 -21.80 1.92 -11.04
N GLY A 77 -21.39 1.04 -10.12
CA GLY A 77 -20.63 -0.18 -10.42
C GLY A 77 -19.21 0.05 -10.94
N SER A 78 -18.76 1.31 -11.05
CA SER A 78 -17.48 1.65 -11.69
C SER A 78 -16.59 2.61 -10.90
N VAL A 79 -17.12 3.42 -10.00
CA VAL A 79 -16.34 4.36 -9.17
C VAL A 79 -16.29 3.85 -7.75
N ARG A 80 -15.09 3.49 -7.28
CA ARG A 80 -14.87 3.09 -5.90
C ARG A 80 -14.37 4.27 -5.08
N LEU A 81 -14.83 4.36 -3.84
CA LEU A 81 -14.52 5.44 -2.91
C LEU A 81 -14.05 4.89 -1.58
N ARG A 82 -13.11 5.59 -0.95
CA ARG A 82 -12.93 5.58 0.49
C ARG A 82 -13.66 6.78 1.05
N CYS A 83 -14.63 6.56 1.90
CA CYS A 83 -15.48 7.56 2.50
C CYS A 83 -15.09 7.74 3.97
N ASN A 84 -14.76 8.95 4.39
CA ASN A 84 -14.72 9.34 5.79
C ASN A 84 -15.87 10.31 6.03
N ILE A 85 -16.81 9.92 6.89
CA ILE A 85 -17.91 10.78 7.36
C ILE A 85 -17.63 11.15 8.82
N TYR A 86 -17.83 12.42 9.17
CA TYR A 86 -17.50 12.89 10.52
C TYR A 86 -18.34 14.10 10.93
N HIS A 87 -18.43 14.36 12.23
CA HIS A 87 -19.06 15.56 12.77
C HIS A 87 -18.04 16.68 12.95
N GLN A 88 -18.38 17.85 12.41
CA GLN A 88 -17.66 19.09 12.64
C GLN A 88 -18.63 20.23 12.96
N SER A 89 -18.39 20.99 14.02
CA SER A 89 -19.26 22.11 14.44
C SER A 89 -20.76 21.73 14.57
N ARG A 90 -21.03 20.49 15.02
CA ARG A 90 -22.38 19.87 15.15
C ARG A 90 -23.07 19.54 13.83
N HIS A 91 -22.37 19.62 12.71
CA HIS A 91 -22.86 19.23 11.39
C HIS A 91 -22.07 18.03 10.85
N THR A 92 -22.69 17.26 9.97
CA THR A 92 -22.02 16.21 9.23
C THR A 92 -21.14 16.81 8.14
N ALA A 93 -19.95 16.26 7.95
CA ALA A 93 -19.07 16.55 6.83
C ALA A 93 -18.55 15.23 6.23
N MET A 94 -18.07 15.28 4.99
CA MET A 94 -17.52 14.10 4.29
C MET A 94 -16.23 14.45 3.58
N ALA A 95 -15.28 13.51 3.64
CA ALA A 95 -14.11 13.47 2.78
C ALA A 95 -14.18 12.14 1.99
N LEU A 96 -14.38 12.25 0.68
CA LEU A 96 -14.52 11.11 -0.21
C LEU A 96 -13.28 11.04 -1.12
N ARG A 97 -12.50 9.98 -1.02
CA ARG A 97 -11.35 9.74 -1.90
C ARG A 97 -11.75 8.79 -3.01
N LEU A 98 -11.54 9.21 -4.25
CA LEU A 98 -11.75 8.36 -5.42
C LEU A 98 -10.60 7.36 -5.51
N LEU A 99 -10.94 6.07 -5.55
CA LEU A 99 -9.97 5.00 -5.71
C LEU A 99 -9.83 4.64 -7.19
N PRO A 100 -8.62 4.28 -7.65
CA PRO A 100 -8.40 3.93 -9.05
C PRO A 100 -9.18 2.67 -9.43
N VAL A 101 -9.86 2.72 -10.55
CA VAL A 101 -10.66 1.59 -11.08
C VAL A 101 -9.77 0.54 -11.74
N ASN A 102 -8.75 0.99 -12.46
CA ASN A 102 -7.87 0.10 -13.21
C ASN A 102 -6.64 -0.26 -12.40
N ILE A 103 -6.34 -1.55 -12.35
CA ILE A 103 -5.10 -2.06 -11.76
C ILE A 103 -3.98 -1.75 -12.77
N PRO A 104 -2.95 -0.98 -12.37
CA PRO A 104 -1.81 -0.72 -13.26
C PRO A 104 -1.00 -2.01 -13.47
N THR A 105 -0.47 -2.22 -14.66
CA THR A 105 0.43 -3.37 -14.90
C THR A 105 1.81 -3.09 -14.31
N ALA A 106 2.58 -4.16 -14.11
CA ALA A 106 3.96 -4.06 -13.62
C ALA A 106 4.84 -3.16 -14.53
N GLU A 107 4.62 -3.25 -15.85
CA GLU A 107 5.32 -2.43 -16.85
C GLU A 107 4.92 -0.96 -16.75
N GLN A 108 3.63 -0.65 -16.56
CA GLN A 108 3.15 0.73 -16.38
C GLN A 108 3.72 1.38 -15.13
N LEU A 109 3.95 0.60 -14.07
CA LEU A 109 4.59 1.06 -12.84
C LEU A 109 6.11 1.11 -12.93
N GLY A 110 6.71 0.58 -13.99
CA GLY A 110 8.16 0.45 -14.14
C GLY A 110 8.79 -0.46 -13.09
N LEU A 111 8.09 -1.55 -12.69
CA LEU A 111 8.61 -2.48 -11.68
C LEU A 111 9.84 -3.22 -12.23
N PRO A 112 10.97 -3.20 -11.52
CA PRO A 112 12.11 -4.05 -11.84
C PRO A 112 11.73 -5.54 -11.91
N SER A 113 12.31 -6.27 -12.85
CA SER A 113 11.99 -7.69 -13.08
C SER A 113 12.18 -8.57 -11.83
N VAL A 114 13.14 -8.24 -10.99
CA VAL A 114 13.38 -8.95 -9.72
C VAL A 114 12.19 -8.84 -8.75
N ILE A 115 11.43 -7.75 -8.79
CA ILE A 115 10.21 -7.59 -8.00
C ILE A 115 9.10 -8.47 -8.58
N ILE A 116 8.94 -8.49 -9.92
CA ILE A 116 7.94 -9.32 -10.59
C ILE A 116 8.21 -10.81 -10.33
N GLN A 117 9.48 -11.23 -10.36
CA GLN A 117 9.88 -12.60 -10.04
C GLN A 117 9.50 -13.07 -8.63
N GLN A 118 9.24 -12.15 -7.70
CA GLN A 118 8.73 -12.52 -6.37
C GLN A 118 7.30 -13.08 -6.45
N ALA A 119 6.52 -12.68 -7.43
CA ALA A 119 5.17 -13.20 -7.67
C ALA A 119 5.16 -14.66 -8.16
N GLU A 120 6.28 -15.13 -8.71
CA GLU A 120 6.45 -16.50 -9.23
C GLU A 120 6.95 -17.49 -8.17
N LYS A 121 7.28 -16.99 -6.97
CA LYS A 121 7.76 -17.84 -5.87
C LYS A 121 6.67 -18.82 -5.39
N PRO A 122 7.04 -20.05 -5.03
CA PRO A 122 6.08 -21.01 -4.49
C PRO A 122 5.64 -20.65 -3.07
N HIS A 123 6.52 -20.11 -2.26
CA HIS A 123 6.29 -19.70 -0.86
C HIS A 123 7.33 -18.67 -0.44
N GLY A 124 7.14 -18.10 0.74
CA GLY A 124 8.05 -17.15 1.37
C GLY A 124 7.39 -15.83 1.69
N LEU A 125 8.15 -14.88 2.23
CA LEU A 125 7.67 -13.59 2.69
C LEU A 125 8.29 -12.47 1.85
N VAL A 126 7.44 -11.67 1.22
CA VAL A 126 7.81 -10.49 0.44
C VAL A 126 7.23 -9.24 1.10
N ILE A 127 8.06 -8.29 1.43
CA ILE A 127 7.65 -7.06 2.11
C ILE A 127 7.78 -5.87 1.17
N VAL A 128 6.69 -5.11 1.02
CA VAL A 128 6.71 -3.80 0.33
C VAL A 128 6.57 -2.71 1.39
N THR A 129 7.55 -1.85 1.51
CA THR A 129 7.59 -0.80 2.53
C THR A 129 7.78 0.59 1.95
N GLY A 130 7.62 1.61 2.78
CA GLY A 130 7.76 3.03 2.42
C GLY A 130 6.65 3.89 3.05
N PRO A 131 6.78 5.21 2.98
CA PRO A 131 5.80 6.13 3.58
C PRO A 131 4.41 6.00 2.95
N THR A 132 3.42 6.59 3.61
CA THR A 132 2.07 6.71 3.03
C THR A 132 2.14 7.46 1.69
N GLY A 133 1.43 6.95 0.69
CA GLY A 133 1.42 7.54 -0.65
C GLY A 133 2.65 7.19 -1.51
N SER A 134 3.53 6.25 -1.09
CA SER A 134 4.66 5.78 -1.90
C SER A 134 4.29 4.80 -3.01
N GLY A 135 3.02 4.38 -3.13
CA GLY A 135 2.54 3.49 -4.18
C GLY A 135 2.57 2.00 -3.83
N LYS A 136 2.70 1.64 -2.55
CA LYS A 136 2.73 0.22 -2.09
C LYS A 136 1.54 -0.59 -2.58
N SER A 137 0.32 -0.06 -2.39
CA SER A 137 -0.92 -0.73 -2.82
C SER A 137 -0.95 -0.98 -4.32
N SER A 138 -0.48 0.00 -5.12
CA SER A 138 -0.42 -0.17 -6.59
C SER A 138 0.59 -1.24 -7.00
N THR A 139 1.77 -1.28 -6.36
CA THR A 139 2.79 -2.30 -6.59
C THR A 139 2.26 -3.70 -6.24
N LEU A 140 1.63 -3.84 -5.07
CA LEU A 140 1.05 -5.12 -4.64
C LEU A 140 -0.12 -5.54 -5.54
N ALA A 141 -1.00 -4.60 -5.91
CA ALA A 141 -2.09 -4.89 -6.83
C ALA A 141 -1.57 -5.37 -8.20
N ALA A 142 -0.50 -4.76 -8.72
CA ALA A 142 0.14 -5.20 -9.95
C ALA A 142 0.75 -6.61 -9.84
N LEU A 143 1.35 -6.96 -8.70
CA LEU A 143 1.89 -8.30 -8.46
C LEU A 143 0.77 -9.34 -8.32
N ILE A 144 -0.31 -9.03 -7.61
CA ILE A 144 -1.49 -9.90 -7.51
C ILE A 144 -2.16 -10.09 -8.87
N ASP A 145 -2.30 -9.02 -9.66
CA ASP A 145 -2.86 -9.10 -11.02
C ASP A 145 -1.95 -9.92 -11.95
N HIS A 146 -0.62 -9.81 -11.80
CA HIS A 146 0.33 -10.65 -12.53
C HIS A 146 0.10 -12.13 -12.22
N ILE A 147 0.02 -12.53 -10.95
CA ILE A 147 -0.29 -13.91 -10.55
C ILE A 147 -1.65 -14.33 -11.12
N ASN A 148 -2.67 -13.50 -10.99
CA ASN A 148 -4.02 -13.77 -11.47
C ASN A 148 -4.08 -14.04 -12.98
N ARG A 149 -3.20 -13.41 -13.76
CA ARG A 149 -3.14 -13.58 -15.24
C ARG A 149 -2.27 -14.75 -15.68
N THR A 150 -1.25 -15.09 -14.88
CA THR A 150 -0.25 -16.09 -15.30
C THR A 150 -0.49 -17.45 -14.65
N GLU A 151 -1.03 -17.52 -13.43
CA GLU A 151 -1.13 -18.73 -12.63
C GLU A 151 -2.56 -19.08 -12.24
N ARG A 152 -2.75 -20.30 -11.75
CA ARG A 152 -4.02 -20.79 -11.19
C ARG A 152 -3.83 -21.03 -9.71
N ARG A 153 -3.98 -19.98 -8.91
CA ARG A 153 -3.80 -20.00 -7.46
C ARG A 153 -5.05 -19.51 -6.74
N HIS A 154 -5.18 -19.89 -5.48
CA HIS A 154 -6.13 -19.26 -4.57
C HIS A 154 -5.42 -18.13 -3.82
N ILE A 155 -5.89 -16.90 -4.01
CA ILE A 155 -5.32 -15.68 -3.45
C ILE A 155 -6.30 -15.12 -2.44
N ILE A 156 -5.84 -14.87 -1.22
CA ILE A 156 -6.61 -14.18 -0.19
C ILE A 156 -5.95 -12.84 0.11
N THR A 157 -6.71 -11.76 0.07
CA THR A 157 -6.23 -10.45 0.50
C THR A 157 -6.95 -9.99 1.75
N LEU A 158 -6.22 -9.34 2.65
CA LEU A 158 -6.71 -8.69 3.86
C LEU A 158 -6.33 -7.22 3.76
N GLU A 159 -7.31 -6.32 3.62
CA GLU A 159 -7.07 -4.92 3.26
C GLU A 159 -7.92 -3.96 4.13
N ASN A 160 -7.48 -2.71 4.26
CA ASN A 160 -8.22 -1.69 5.00
C ASN A 160 -8.05 -0.28 4.38
N PRO A 161 -8.97 0.14 3.51
CA PRO A 161 -9.97 -0.65 2.80
C PRO A 161 -9.37 -1.38 1.57
N ILE A 162 -10.19 -2.14 0.85
CA ILE A 162 -9.82 -2.69 -0.47
C ILE A 162 -9.70 -1.51 -1.47
N GLU A 163 -8.47 -1.25 -1.95
CA GLU A 163 -8.22 -0.16 -2.91
C GLU A 163 -8.46 -0.57 -4.37
N TYR A 164 -8.05 -1.78 -4.75
CA TYR A 164 -8.20 -2.32 -6.10
C TYR A 164 -9.05 -3.59 -6.08
N VAL A 165 -10.04 -3.67 -6.95
CA VAL A 165 -10.86 -4.89 -7.10
C VAL A 165 -10.31 -5.74 -8.23
N HIS A 166 -9.90 -6.96 -7.91
CA HIS A 166 -9.33 -7.89 -8.87
C HIS A 166 -10.41 -8.69 -9.58
N PRO A 167 -10.55 -8.57 -10.92
CA PRO A 167 -11.45 -9.44 -11.68
C PRO A 167 -10.88 -10.87 -11.68
N ARG A 168 -11.75 -11.87 -11.70
CA ARG A 168 -11.31 -13.26 -11.89
C ARG A 168 -10.79 -13.47 -13.29
N VAL A 169 -9.52 -13.90 -13.43
CA VAL A 169 -8.92 -14.29 -14.74
C VAL A 169 -8.54 -15.77 -14.69
N ARG A 170 -7.45 -16.16 -14.04
CA ARG A 170 -7.02 -17.57 -13.93
C ARG A 170 -7.06 -18.07 -12.48
N SER A 171 -6.81 -17.17 -11.53
CA SER A 171 -6.81 -17.46 -10.10
C SER A 171 -8.20 -17.24 -9.48
N VAL A 172 -8.42 -17.81 -8.30
CA VAL A 172 -9.53 -17.45 -7.43
C VAL A 172 -9.03 -16.39 -6.46
N ILE A 173 -9.68 -15.23 -6.38
CA ILE A 173 -9.27 -14.15 -5.49
C ILE A 173 -10.40 -13.83 -4.54
N ASN A 174 -10.14 -13.95 -3.25
CA ASN A 174 -11.03 -13.56 -2.17
C ASN A 174 -10.44 -12.37 -1.43
N GLN A 175 -10.99 -11.18 -1.68
CA GLN A 175 -10.58 -9.94 -1.00
C GLN A 175 -11.47 -9.74 0.22
N ARG A 176 -10.85 -9.51 1.37
CA ARG A 176 -11.53 -9.33 2.66
C ARG A 176 -11.15 -7.99 3.28
N GLU A 177 -12.14 -7.17 3.52
CA GLU A 177 -11.97 -5.85 4.13
C GLU A 177 -12.02 -5.95 5.66
N ILE A 178 -11.03 -5.33 6.32
CA ILE A 178 -10.99 -5.25 7.79
C ILE A 178 -12.13 -4.36 8.28
N GLY A 179 -12.80 -4.82 9.34
CA GLY A 179 -13.96 -4.13 9.90
C GLY A 179 -15.28 -4.45 9.18
N VAL A 180 -15.23 -5.07 7.99
CA VAL A 180 -16.43 -5.49 7.21
C VAL A 180 -16.51 -7.01 7.13
N ASP A 181 -15.50 -7.66 6.51
CA ASP A 181 -15.48 -9.11 6.27
C ASP A 181 -14.70 -9.86 7.34
N THR A 182 -13.87 -9.17 8.09
CA THR A 182 -13.08 -9.71 9.19
C THR A 182 -12.77 -8.61 10.20
N GLU A 183 -12.59 -8.98 11.46
CA GLU A 183 -12.43 -8.03 12.58
C GLU A 183 -11.07 -7.31 12.55
N SER A 184 -9.99 -8.04 12.25
CA SER A 184 -8.63 -7.51 12.26
C SER A 184 -7.74 -8.25 11.27
N PHE A 185 -6.55 -7.69 10.96
CA PHE A 185 -5.53 -8.38 10.17
C PHE A 185 -5.14 -9.71 10.80
N ALA A 186 -4.90 -9.74 12.10
CA ALA A 186 -4.50 -10.94 12.82
C ALA A 186 -5.57 -12.04 12.77
N SER A 187 -6.83 -11.71 13.06
CA SER A 187 -7.94 -12.68 13.02
C SER A 187 -8.20 -13.16 11.59
N GLY A 188 -8.18 -12.25 10.61
CA GLY A 188 -8.36 -12.55 9.20
C GLY A 188 -7.26 -13.48 8.67
N LEU A 189 -6.00 -13.23 9.04
CA LEU A 189 -4.85 -14.04 8.62
C LEU A 189 -4.90 -15.45 9.22
N ARG A 190 -5.22 -15.57 10.52
CA ARG A 190 -5.45 -16.90 11.14
C ARG A 190 -6.57 -17.69 10.47
N ALA A 191 -7.64 -16.99 10.06
CA ALA A 191 -8.74 -17.63 9.35
C ALA A 191 -8.32 -18.06 7.93
N ALA A 192 -7.56 -17.22 7.23
CA ALA A 192 -7.06 -17.48 5.87
C ALA A 192 -6.27 -18.80 5.79
N LEU A 193 -5.44 -19.12 6.77
CA LEU A 193 -4.67 -20.38 6.83
C LEU A 193 -5.54 -21.66 6.81
N ARG A 194 -6.85 -21.56 7.02
CA ARG A 194 -7.82 -22.66 6.94
C ARG A 194 -8.70 -22.61 5.69
N GLN A 195 -8.38 -21.71 4.76
CA GLN A 195 -9.16 -21.47 3.53
C GLN A 195 -8.42 -21.93 2.28
N ASP A 196 -7.39 -22.78 2.43
CA ASP A 196 -6.60 -23.33 1.34
C ASP A 196 -5.97 -22.28 0.40
N PRO A 197 -5.28 -21.24 0.94
CA PRO A 197 -4.65 -20.25 0.11
C PRO A 197 -3.28 -20.71 -0.42
N ASP A 198 -2.95 -20.32 -1.64
CA ASP A 198 -1.57 -20.38 -2.15
C ASP A 198 -0.83 -19.07 -1.88
N VAL A 199 -1.56 -17.96 -1.96
CA VAL A 199 -1.03 -16.59 -1.84
C VAL A 199 -1.88 -15.81 -0.85
N ILE A 200 -1.21 -15.10 0.06
CA ILE A 200 -1.86 -14.23 1.04
C ILE A 200 -1.27 -12.81 0.92
N LEU A 201 -2.14 -11.80 0.78
CA LEU A 201 -1.77 -10.40 0.89
C LEU A 201 -2.24 -9.86 2.25
N VAL A 202 -1.32 -9.35 3.05
CA VAL A 202 -1.61 -8.63 4.30
C VAL A 202 -1.35 -7.15 4.06
N GLY A 203 -2.42 -6.38 3.95
CA GLY A 203 -2.37 -4.96 3.58
C GLY A 203 -1.48 -4.14 4.51
N GLU A 204 -1.43 -4.48 5.80
CA GLU A 204 -0.54 -3.86 6.76
C GLU A 204 -0.18 -4.79 7.94
N MET A 205 1.10 -4.81 8.32
CA MET A 205 1.64 -5.60 9.43
C MET A 205 2.18 -4.65 10.52
N ARG A 206 1.32 -4.25 11.48
CA ARG A 206 1.68 -3.27 12.53
C ARG A 206 2.00 -3.92 13.87
N ASP A 207 1.37 -5.03 14.17
CA ASP A 207 1.38 -5.68 15.48
C ASP A 207 2.10 -7.02 15.46
N LEU A 208 2.52 -7.45 16.63
CA LEU A 208 3.24 -8.70 16.86
C LEU A 208 2.46 -9.90 16.31
N GLU A 209 1.15 -9.96 16.55
CA GLU A 209 0.34 -11.12 16.19
C GLU A 209 0.23 -11.28 14.68
N THR A 210 0.01 -10.17 13.96
CA THR A 210 -0.04 -10.17 12.50
C THR A 210 1.31 -10.57 11.89
N ILE A 211 2.43 -10.02 12.41
CA ILE A 211 3.78 -10.33 11.91
C ILE A 211 4.13 -11.80 12.19
N SER A 212 3.88 -12.28 13.41
CA SER A 212 4.12 -13.69 13.78
C SER A 212 3.34 -14.66 12.90
N THR A 213 2.06 -14.37 12.67
CA THR A 213 1.20 -15.22 11.83
C THR A 213 1.63 -15.19 10.36
N ALA A 214 2.08 -14.03 9.84
CA ALA A 214 2.60 -13.90 8.47
C ALA A 214 3.89 -14.71 8.27
N ILE A 215 4.83 -14.67 9.24
CA ILE A 215 6.04 -15.50 9.22
C ILE A 215 5.66 -16.97 9.23
N THR A 216 4.75 -17.39 10.13
CA THR A 216 4.29 -18.78 10.21
C THR A 216 3.62 -19.24 8.91
N ALA A 217 2.80 -18.39 8.28
CA ALA A 217 2.19 -18.69 6.98
C ALA A 217 3.26 -18.95 5.91
N ALA A 218 4.29 -18.11 5.86
CA ALA A 218 5.39 -18.27 4.92
C ALA A 218 6.22 -19.57 5.20
N GLU A 219 6.43 -19.90 6.48
CA GLU A 219 7.10 -21.18 6.88
C GLU A 219 6.30 -22.43 6.49
N THR A 220 4.97 -22.31 6.52
CA THR A 220 4.07 -23.43 6.21
C THR A 220 3.74 -23.58 4.72
N GLY A 221 4.44 -22.84 3.85
CA GLY A 221 4.39 -23.07 2.41
C GLY A 221 3.56 -22.07 1.60
N HIS A 222 3.10 -20.98 2.19
CA HIS A 222 2.34 -19.94 1.50
C HIS A 222 3.25 -18.81 1.00
N LEU A 223 2.91 -18.20 -0.14
CA LEU A 223 3.52 -16.96 -0.58
C LEU A 223 2.80 -15.79 0.09
N VAL A 224 3.50 -15.07 0.95
CA VAL A 224 2.93 -13.98 1.73
C VAL A 224 3.50 -12.65 1.27
N PHE A 225 2.63 -11.74 0.86
CA PHE A 225 2.95 -10.32 0.64
C PHE A 225 2.47 -9.50 1.83
N GLY A 226 3.29 -8.61 2.32
CA GLY A 226 2.92 -7.72 3.42
C GLY A 226 3.44 -6.31 3.24
N THR A 227 2.84 -5.34 3.96
CA THR A 227 3.36 -3.98 4.00
C THR A 227 3.77 -3.52 5.38
N LEU A 228 4.77 -2.62 5.38
CA LEU A 228 5.17 -1.80 6.51
C LEU A 228 5.30 -0.33 6.09
N HIS A 229 5.55 0.55 7.07
CA HIS A 229 5.77 1.99 6.83
C HIS A 229 7.21 2.44 7.13
N THR A 230 8.14 1.51 7.19
CA THR A 230 9.56 1.77 7.40
C THR A 230 10.22 2.34 6.14
N LYS A 231 11.28 3.13 6.32
CA LYS A 231 12.15 3.61 5.25
C LYS A 231 13.38 2.72 5.19
N GLY A 232 13.59 2.05 4.06
CA GLY A 232 14.74 1.18 3.82
C GLY A 232 14.55 -0.28 4.26
N ALA A 233 15.30 -1.18 3.61
CA ALA A 233 15.18 -2.63 3.81
C ALA A 233 15.76 -3.09 5.16
N ALA A 234 16.90 -2.53 5.58
CA ALA A 234 17.53 -2.88 6.86
C ALA A 234 16.62 -2.52 8.04
N SER A 235 16.09 -1.29 8.07
CA SER A 235 15.17 -0.84 9.12
C SER A 235 13.84 -1.61 9.11
N THR A 236 13.44 -2.16 7.97
CA THR A 236 12.26 -3.04 7.88
C THR A 236 12.50 -4.35 8.61
N VAL A 237 13.67 -4.96 8.43
CA VAL A 237 14.06 -6.18 9.17
C VAL A 237 14.08 -5.92 10.68
N ASP A 238 14.75 -4.84 11.11
CA ASP A 238 14.81 -4.48 12.52
C ASP A 238 13.40 -4.24 13.08
N ARG A 239 12.55 -3.49 12.38
CA ARG A 239 11.18 -3.22 12.82
C ARG A 239 10.35 -4.49 13.00
N MET A 240 10.49 -5.46 12.10
CA MET A 240 9.78 -6.75 12.21
C MET A 240 10.22 -7.54 13.45
N ILE A 241 11.47 -7.41 13.85
CA ILE A 241 12.03 -8.11 15.01
C ILE A 241 11.69 -7.37 16.30
N ASP A 242 11.77 -6.05 16.31
CA ASP A 242 11.63 -5.20 17.51
C ASP A 242 10.23 -5.18 18.09
N VAL A 243 9.20 -5.59 17.35
CA VAL A 243 7.84 -5.73 17.90
C VAL A 243 7.73 -6.90 18.90
N PHE A 244 8.69 -7.84 18.87
CA PHE A 244 8.70 -9.01 19.75
C PHE A 244 9.44 -8.72 21.06
N PRO A 245 9.02 -9.35 22.18
CA PRO A 245 9.78 -9.33 23.42
C PRO A 245 11.23 -9.81 23.22
N ALA A 246 12.17 -9.27 23.99
CA ALA A 246 13.60 -9.52 23.81
C ALA A 246 13.97 -11.02 23.83
N GLU A 247 13.28 -11.82 24.64
CA GLU A 247 13.47 -13.26 24.74
C GLU A 247 13.04 -14.03 23.49
N GLN A 248 12.14 -13.48 22.68
CA GLN A 248 11.64 -14.12 21.44
C GLN A 248 12.42 -13.66 20.21
N GLN A 249 13.10 -12.52 20.24
CA GLN A 249 13.77 -11.94 19.08
C GLN A 249 14.79 -12.87 18.44
N GLY A 250 15.50 -13.66 19.24
CA GLY A 250 16.48 -14.64 18.72
C GLY A 250 15.82 -15.70 17.82
N GLN A 251 14.67 -16.22 18.23
CA GLN A 251 13.90 -17.19 17.45
C GLN A 251 13.33 -16.55 16.19
N ILE A 252 12.73 -15.37 16.33
CA ILE A 252 12.13 -14.63 15.20
C ILE A 252 13.17 -14.29 14.12
N ARG A 253 14.41 -13.93 14.49
CA ARG A 253 15.50 -13.71 13.51
C ARG A 253 15.76 -14.96 12.66
N VAL A 254 15.74 -16.14 13.27
CA VAL A 254 15.94 -17.39 12.53
C VAL A 254 14.77 -17.61 11.59
N GLN A 255 13.54 -17.56 12.07
CA GLN A 255 12.33 -17.78 11.28
C GLN A 255 12.23 -16.77 10.12
N LEU A 256 12.39 -15.47 10.41
CA LEU A 256 12.36 -14.43 9.39
C LEU A 256 13.45 -14.65 8.34
N ALA A 257 14.68 -14.98 8.76
CA ALA A 257 15.76 -15.24 7.82
C ALA A 257 15.46 -16.43 6.90
N ASP A 258 14.71 -17.42 7.38
CA ASP A 258 14.40 -18.62 6.58
C ASP A 258 13.34 -18.35 5.52
N VAL A 259 12.38 -17.47 5.82
CA VAL A 259 11.24 -17.20 4.91
C VAL A 259 11.38 -15.94 4.08
N LEU A 260 12.25 -14.99 4.44
CA LEU A 260 12.34 -13.69 3.74
C LEU A 260 12.89 -13.86 2.32
N GLU A 261 12.06 -13.56 1.33
CA GLU A 261 12.44 -13.61 -0.08
C GLU A 261 12.86 -12.24 -0.62
N CYS A 262 12.15 -11.18 -0.22
CA CYS A 262 12.47 -9.84 -0.68
C CYS A 262 11.93 -8.76 0.25
N VAL A 263 12.67 -7.65 0.38
CA VAL A 263 12.16 -6.38 0.90
C VAL A 263 12.29 -5.32 -0.19
N VAL A 264 11.18 -4.68 -0.53
CA VAL A 264 11.11 -3.58 -1.51
C VAL A 264 10.72 -2.31 -0.77
N SER A 265 11.66 -1.39 -0.60
CA SER A 265 11.35 -0.06 -0.08
C SER A 265 11.11 0.90 -1.24
N GLN A 266 10.01 1.66 -1.18
CA GLN A 266 9.51 2.43 -2.31
C GLN A 266 9.24 3.88 -1.94
N THR A 267 9.62 4.80 -2.82
CA THR A 267 9.24 6.22 -2.76
C THR A 267 8.75 6.70 -4.12
N LEU A 268 7.79 7.65 -4.12
CA LEU A 268 7.31 8.31 -5.34
C LEU A 268 7.92 9.71 -5.47
N LEU A 269 8.32 10.05 -6.68
CA LEU A 269 8.83 11.36 -7.06
C LEU A 269 8.01 11.96 -8.21
N PRO A 270 7.85 13.29 -8.28
CA PRO A 270 7.31 13.95 -9.46
C PRO A 270 8.27 13.78 -10.64
N ARG A 271 7.74 13.50 -11.83
CA ARG A 271 8.51 13.44 -13.08
C ARG A 271 8.64 14.81 -13.70
N ASN A 272 9.75 15.06 -14.38
CA ASN A 272 9.95 16.28 -15.17
C ASN A 272 8.91 16.43 -16.29
N ALA A 273 8.45 15.30 -16.87
CA ALA A 273 7.43 15.27 -17.91
C ALA A 273 5.99 15.29 -17.38
N GLY A 274 5.80 15.46 -16.07
CA GLY A 274 4.51 15.34 -15.39
C GLY A 274 4.19 13.93 -14.91
N GLY A 275 3.27 13.83 -13.94
CA GLY A 275 2.95 12.58 -13.26
C GLY A 275 4.00 12.21 -12.20
N ARG A 276 4.06 10.93 -11.83
CA ARG A 276 4.95 10.41 -10.77
C ARG A 276 5.69 9.17 -11.25
N ILE A 277 6.86 8.94 -10.69
CA ILE A 277 7.69 7.74 -10.90
C ILE A 277 8.14 7.18 -9.57
N ALA A 278 8.25 5.86 -9.45
CA ALA A 278 8.74 5.20 -8.26
C ALA A 278 10.26 4.97 -8.33
N ALA A 279 10.94 5.21 -7.21
CA ALA A 279 12.27 4.69 -6.94
C ALA A 279 12.17 3.52 -5.96
N PHE A 280 12.95 2.47 -6.22
CA PHE A 280 12.92 1.24 -5.44
C PHE A 280 14.28 0.95 -4.82
N GLU A 281 14.30 0.69 -3.52
CA GLU A 281 15.38 -0.03 -2.86
C GLU A 281 14.97 -1.49 -2.77
N ILE A 282 15.85 -2.41 -3.16
CA ILE A 282 15.53 -3.84 -3.28
C ILE A 282 16.60 -4.67 -2.56
N MET A 283 16.16 -5.45 -1.60
CA MET A 283 16.97 -6.45 -0.91
C MET A 283 16.37 -7.84 -1.15
N THR A 284 17.13 -8.73 -1.77
CA THR A 284 16.73 -10.13 -1.99
C THR A 284 17.24 -11.04 -0.88
N GLY A 285 16.47 -12.08 -0.54
CA GLY A 285 16.74 -13.03 0.54
C GLY A 285 17.89 -14.02 0.23
N THR A 286 19.06 -13.50 -0.11
CA THR A 286 20.24 -14.32 -0.37
C THR A 286 20.79 -14.98 0.90
N SER A 287 21.65 -15.99 0.76
CA SER A 287 22.30 -16.67 1.90
C SER A 287 23.08 -15.68 2.78
N ALA A 288 23.69 -14.66 2.18
CA ALA A 288 24.40 -13.62 2.91
C ALA A 288 23.45 -12.75 3.75
N VAL A 289 22.34 -12.28 3.16
CA VAL A 289 21.30 -11.50 3.87
C VAL A 289 20.71 -12.34 5.01
N ARG A 290 20.30 -13.59 4.74
CA ARG A 290 19.75 -14.51 5.74
C ARG A 290 20.73 -14.73 6.90
N SER A 291 22.03 -14.87 6.61
CA SER A 291 23.07 -15.02 7.62
C SER A 291 23.22 -13.79 8.52
N LEU A 292 23.19 -12.59 7.93
CA LEU A 292 23.27 -11.32 8.68
C LEU A 292 22.06 -11.12 9.61
N ILE A 293 20.86 -11.46 9.14
CA ILE A 293 19.64 -11.38 9.96
C ILE A 293 19.76 -12.33 11.17
N ARG A 294 20.15 -13.61 10.96
CA ARG A 294 20.34 -14.57 12.06
C ARG A 294 21.37 -14.11 13.08
N GLN A 295 22.44 -13.44 12.64
CA GLN A 295 23.54 -12.97 13.49
C GLN A 295 23.25 -11.60 14.16
N ASN A 296 22.06 -11.03 13.98
CA ASN A 296 21.73 -9.68 14.46
C ASN A 296 22.67 -8.59 13.93
N LYS A 297 23.01 -8.67 12.64
CA LYS A 297 23.92 -7.73 11.96
C LYS A 297 23.20 -6.97 10.83
N ALA A 298 21.97 -6.54 11.07
CA ALA A 298 21.16 -5.83 10.08
C ALA A 298 21.85 -4.53 9.59
N TYR A 299 22.69 -3.90 10.41
CA TYR A 299 23.51 -2.75 10.02
C TYR A 299 24.50 -3.01 8.85
N GLN A 300 24.79 -4.29 8.54
CA GLN A 300 25.63 -4.68 7.40
C GLN A 300 24.85 -4.95 6.12
N LEU A 301 23.51 -4.94 6.18
CA LEU A 301 22.65 -5.26 5.03
C LEU A 301 22.88 -4.29 3.86
N SER A 302 22.99 -2.99 4.13
CA SER A 302 23.24 -1.97 3.09
C SER A 302 24.53 -2.23 2.31
N SER A 303 25.63 -2.59 3.01
CA SER A 303 26.89 -2.96 2.34
C SER A 303 26.77 -4.25 1.51
N THR A 304 25.97 -5.21 1.99
CA THR A 304 25.67 -6.45 1.26
C THR A 304 24.82 -6.16 0.01
N MET A 305 23.84 -5.26 0.12
CA MET A 305 23.02 -4.82 -1.03
C MET A 305 23.86 -4.13 -2.09
N GLN A 306 24.82 -3.28 -1.70
CA GLN A 306 25.72 -2.58 -2.61
C GLN A 306 26.55 -3.55 -3.48
N THR A 307 26.96 -4.70 -2.92
CA THR A 307 27.70 -5.74 -3.64
C THR A 307 26.81 -6.76 -4.33
N GLY A 308 25.51 -6.80 -4.00
CA GLY A 308 24.54 -7.76 -4.51
C GLY A 308 23.79 -7.35 -5.77
N ARG A 309 24.27 -6.36 -6.53
CA ARG A 309 23.59 -5.85 -7.75
C ARG A 309 23.34 -6.94 -8.81
N ASN A 310 24.25 -7.89 -8.96
CA ASN A 310 24.08 -9.04 -9.85
C ASN A 310 22.98 -10.02 -9.42
N GLN A 311 22.48 -9.89 -8.19
CA GLN A 311 21.36 -10.66 -7.62
C GLN A 311 20.08 -9.82 -7.57
N GLY A 312 20.04 -8.69 -8.28
CA GLY A 312 18.90 -7.79 -8.37
C GLY A 312 18.74 -6.85 -7.17
N MET A 313 19.75 -6.77 -6.28
CA MET A 313 19.71 -5.80 -5.18
C MET A 313 20.03 -4.39 -5.68
N GLN A 314 19.39 -3.40 -5.05
CA GLN A 314 19.55 -1.99 -5.40
C GLN A 314 19.37 -1.12 -4.16
N LEU A 315 20.27 -0.15 -3.97
CA LEU A 315 20.12 0.88 -2.94
C LEU A 315 19.18 1.99 -3.43
N MET A 316 18.51 2.69 -2.52
CA MET A 316 17.64 3.82 -2.87
C MET A 316 18.39 4.90 -3.63
N ASP A 317 19.59 5.28 -3.18
CA ASP A 317 20.39 6.32 -3.84
C ASP A 317 20.84 5.92 -5.24
N ASP A 318 21.10 4.63 -5.51
CA ASP A 318 21.39 4.15 -6.86
C ASP A 318 20.16 4.32 -7.78
N ALA A 319 18.95 3.96 -7.30
CA ALA A 319 17.71 4.15 -8.03
C ALA A 319 17.43 5.63 -8.33
N LEU A 320 17.59 6.49 -7.33
CA LEU A 320 17.42 7.93 -7.47
C LEU A 320 18.43 8.52 -8.49
N ALA A 321 19.70 8.09 -8.41
CA ALA A 321 20.73 8.55 -9.33
C ALA A 321 20.45 8.14 -10.79
N GLU A 322 19.88 6.95 -11.01
CA GLU A 322 19.47 6.51 -12.34
C GLU A 322 18.35 7.37 -12.91
N LEU A 323 17.33 7.71 -12.09
CA LEU A 323 16.24 8.60 -12.49
C LEU A 323 16.73 10.02 -12.83
N VAL A 324 17.74 10.52 -12.14
CA VAL A 324 18.37 11.82 -12.47
C VAL A 324 19.15 11.73 -13.77
N ARG A 325 19.97 10.68 -13.97
CA ARG A 325 20.78 10.50 -15.19
C ARG A 325 19.91 10.29 -16.43
N SER A 326 18.76 9.62 -16.28
CA SER A 326 17.79 9.45 -17.38
C SER A 326 16.96 10.71 -17.66
N GLY A 327 17.07 11.76 -16.83
CA GLY A 327 16.30 12.99 -16.97
C GLY A 327 14.84 12.88 -16.54
N GLU A 328 14.45 11.79 -15.91
CA GLU A 328 13.08 11.58 -15.43
C GLU A 328 12.72 12.46 -14.21
N VAL A 329 13.71 12.73 -13.34
CA VAL A 329 13.54 13.50 -12.10
C VAL A 329 14.65 14.53 -11.99
N ASP A 330 14.37 15.70 -11.44
CA ASP A 330 15.39 16.70 -11.17
C ASP A 330 16.26 16.33 -9.95
N MET A 331 17.50 16.84 -9.94
CA MET A 331 18.50 16.58 -8.93
C MET A 331 18.02 16.93 -7.50
N ASN A 332 17.36 18.07 -7.33
CA ASN A 332 16.95 18.53 -5.98
C ASN A 332 15.82 17.66 -5.42
N THR A 333 14.88 17.28 -6.29
CA THR A 333 13.79 16.36 -5.96
C THR A 333 14.33 14.99 -5.54
N ALA A 334 15.31 14.45 -6.27
CA ALA A 334 15.95 13.18 -5.94
C ALA A 334 16.76 13.28 -4.63
N ALA A 335 17.59 14.30 -4.48
CA ALA A 335 18.41 14.53 -3.29
C ALA A 335 17.55 14.68 -2.01
N ALA A 336 16.36 15.28 -2.09
CA ALA A 336 15.44 15.38 -0.96
C ALA A 336 14.86 14.03 -0.49
N LYS A 337 15.03 12.95 -1.28
CA LYS A 337 14.59 11.59 -0.95
C LYS A 337 15.72 10.67 -0.55
N SER A 338 16.98 11.04 -0.83
CA SER A 338 18.16 10.29 -0.39
C SER A 338 18.36 10.37 1.13
N ASP A 339 19.21 9.51 1.67
CA ASP A 339 19.54 9.53 3.10
C ASP A 339 20.52 10.64 3.45
N ASP A 340 21.42 10.98 2.51
CA ASP A 340 22.37 12.09 2.62
C ASP A 340 22.36 12.90 1.31
N ALA A 341 21.65 14.04 1.32
CA ALA A 341 21.47 14.87 0.14
C ALA A 341 22.77 15.45 -0.42
N ASP A 342 23.76 15.74 0.43
CA ASP A 342 25.02 16.32 0.00
C ASP A 342 25.95 15.25 -0.59
N ALA A 343 26.04 14.08 0.05
CA ALA A 343 26.73 12.92 -0.51
C ALA A 343 26.10 12.46 -1.84
N PHE A 344 24.76 12.50 -1.92
CA PHE A 344 24.05 12.17 -3.17
C PHE A 344 24.41 13.13 -4.30
N ARG A 345 24.39 14.45 -4.06
CA ARG A 345 24.77 15.44 -5.07
C ARG A 345 26.22 15.28 -5.52
N ALA A 346 27.13 14.98 -4.59
CA ALA A 346 28.56 14.82 -4.88
C ALA A 346 28.86 13.67 -5.88
N GLN A 347 27.94 12.74 -6.10
CA GLN A 347 28.09 11.66 -7.09
C GLN A 347 27.99 12.13 -8.56
N PHE A 348 27.58 13.38 -8.80
CA PHE A 348 27.34 13.93 -10.13
C PHE A 348 28.39 14.98 -10.54
N PHE A 349 29.28 15.32 -9.64
CA PHE A 349 30.38 16.26 -9.84
C PHE A 349 31.74 15.59 -9.62
#